data_d88fe36efaa546d0e442fb502d99aa2f
#
_entry.id   d88fe36efaa546d0e442fb502d99aa2f
#
_cell.length_a   1.000
_cell.length_b   1.000
_cell.length_c   1.000
_cell.angle_alpha   90.00
_cell.angle_beta   90.00
_cell.angle_gamma   90.00
#
_symmetry.space_group_name_H-M   'P 1'
#
loop_
_entity.id
_entity.type
_entity.pdbx_description
1 polymer ?
#
loop_
_entity_poly.entity_id
_entity_poly.type
_entity_poly.pdbx_seq_one_letter_code
_entity_poly.pdbx_strand_id
1 'polypeptide(L)'
;MNLLKDKFISTNKGKVSLKVILTTDEDYQLQYYFDEIQLAMLQLLSSLTTMALQPTVSELKDYLKNGLSPDQYDAKLEGIEADWFEADCFMQSKPPKDAKWPDAPITKLLSGIECGTSPNAIGLFSDMEKAKVICPDCIHGLNYNLHMNIKGECFGPTGATGIRGGGAI
;
A
#
# COMPACT_ATOMS: atom_id res chain seq x y z
N MET A 1 8.91 2.74 9.75
CA MET A 1 7.55 3.27 10.00
C MET A 1 6.60 2.10 10.12
N ASN A 2 5.91 1.98 11.23
CA ASN A 2 4.98 0.89 11.49
C ASN A 2 3.56 1.28 11.04
N LEU A 3 3.04 0.60 10.02
CA LEU A 3 1.73 0.91 9.41
C LEU A 3 0.53 0.68 10.34
N LEU A 4 0.71 -0.07 11.43
CA LEU A 4 -0.36 -0.32 12.41
C LEU A 4 -0.41 0.75 13.52
N LYS A 5 0.70 1.48 13.74
CA LYS A 5 0.84 2.41 14.87
C LYS A 5 1.00 3.86 14.44
N ASP A 6 1.72 4.10 13.34
CA ASP A 6 2.09 5.46 12.92
C ASP A 6 0.97 6.16 12.14
N LYS A 7 1.02 7.50 12.15
CA LYS A 7 0.08 8.35 11.41
C LYS A 7 0.57 8.49 9.96
N PHE A 8 -0.01 7.75 9.05
CA PHE A 8 0.34 7.81 7.62
C PHE A 8 -0.87 7.98 6.69
N ILE A 9 -2.09 7.85 7.21
CA ILE A 9 -3.32 7.87 6.42
C ILE A 9 -3.79 9.30 6.27
N SER A 10 -3.82 9.80 5.04
CA SER A 10 -4.33 11.13 4.71
C SER A 10 -5.85 11.13 4.64
N THR A 11 -6.48 12.01 5.42
CA THR A 11 -7.93 12.15 5.49
C THR A 11 -8.36 13.61 5.42
N ASN A 12 -9.66 13.84 5.25
CA ASN A 12 -10.30 15.15 5.33
C ASN A 12 -10.08 15.88 6.67
N LYS A 13 -9.62 15.18 7.71
CA LYS A 13 -9.31 15.73 9.05
C LYS A 13 -7.81 15.74 9.37
N GLY A 14 -6.96 15.56 8.36
CA GLY A 14 -5.52 15.47 8.52
C GLY A 14 -5.01 14.02 8.58
N LYS A 15 -3.75 13.84 8.99
CA LYS A 15 -3.12 12.51 9.06
C LYS A 15 -3.50 11.78 10.33
N VAL A 16 -3.98 10.55 10.17
CA VAL A 16 -4.38 9.67 11.26
C VAL A 16 -3.69 8.30 11.17
N SER A 17 -3.71 7.55 12.27
CA SER A 17 -3.28 6.15 12.29
C SER A 17 -4.48 5.23 12.05
N LEU A 18 -4.19 3.97 11.68
CA LEU A 18 -5.21 2.94 11.55
C LEU A 18 -6.02 2.76 12.85
N LYS A 19 -5.32 2.82 14.01
CA LYS A 19 -5.97 2.77 15.32
C LYS A 19 -7.07 3.82 15.44
N VAL A 20 -6.78 5.07 15.11
CA VAL A 20 -7.76 6.18 15.22
C VAL A 20 -8.97 5.91 14.35
N ILE A 21 -8.78 5.48 13.10
CA ILE A 21 -9.91 5.18 12.19
C ILE A 21 -10.80 4.06 12.77
N LEU A 22 -10.21 3.02 13.34
CA LEU A 22 -10.95 1.84 13.79
C LEU A 22 -11.57 1.97 15.19
N THR A 23 -11.08 2.90 16.02
CA THR A 23 -11.50 3.00 17.42
C THR A 23 -12.23 4.29 17.77
N THR A 24 -12.57 5.13 16.80
CA THR A 24 -13.36 6.35 17.02
C THR A 24 -14.61 6.34 16.16
N ASP A 25 -15.67 6.99 16.63
CA ASP A 25 -16.92 7.14 15.88
C ASP A 25 -16.89 8.31 14.87
N GLU A 26 -15.69 8.85 14.58
CA GLU A 26 -15.55 9.93 13.65
C GLU A 26 -15.60 9.47 12.20
N ASP A 27 -16.31 10.18 11.36
CA ASP A 27 -16.34 9.94 9.92
C ASP A 27 -15.06 10.50 9.26
N TYR A 28 -14.16 9.59 8.89
CA TYR A 28 -12.96 9.87 8.14
C TYR A 28 -13.13 9.51 6.68
N GLN A 29 -12.84 10.46 5.80
CA GLN A 29 -12.80 10.24 4.36
C GLN A 29 -11.35 10.28 3.90
N LEU A 30 -10.92 9.25 3.19
CA LEU A 30 -9.58 9.22 2.59
C LEU A 30 -9.43 10.38 1.61
N GLN A 31 -8.29 11.05 1.64
CA GLN A 31 -8.01 12.20 0.79
C GLN A 31 -6.64 12.04 0.10
N TYR A 32 -6.68 11.52 -1.12
CA TYR A 32 -5.53 11.37 -2.00
C TYR A 32 -5.80 12.06 -3.32
N TYR A 33 -4.75 12.52 -3.98
CA TYR A 33 -4.87 13.29 -5.22
C TYR A 33 -5.42 12.48 -6.40
N PHE A 34 -5.08 11.17 -6.45
CA PHE A 34 -5.54 10.27 -7.50
C PHE A 34 -6.47 9.21 -6.94
N ASP A 35 -7.58 8.95 -7.62
CA ASP A 35 -8.55 7.90 -7.24
C ASP A 35 -7.92 6.52 -7.16
N GLU A 36 -6.95 6.24 -8.02
CA GLU A 36 -6.18 4.99 -8.02
C GLU A 36 -5.42 4.80 -6.69
N ILE A 37 -4.77 5.85 -6.18
CA ILE A 37 -4.07 5.81 -4.90
C ILE A 37 -5.08 5.66 -3.75
N GLN A 38 -6.22 6.34 -3.84
CA GLN A 38 -7.27 6.25 -2.83
C GLN A 38 -7.84 4.84 -2.73
N LEU A 39 -8.10 4.19 -3.88
CA LEU A 39 -8.53 2.79 -3.92
C LEU A 39 -7.46 1.84 -3.35
N ALA A 40 -6.22 2.02 -3.75
CA ALA A 40 -5.10 1.21 -3.26
C ALA A 40 -4.91 1.38 -1.74
N MET A 41 -5.07 2.58 -1.21
CA MET A 41 -5.04 2.84 0.22
C MET A 41 -6.20 2.15 0.95
N LEU A 42 -7.41 2.18 0.41
CA LEU A 42 -8.54 1.47 0.99
C LEU A 42 -8.30 -0.04 1.05
N GLN A 43 -7.74 -0.62 -0.01
CA GLN A 43 -7.37 -2.03 -0.04
C GLN A 43 -6.23 -2.36 0.95
N LEU A 44 -5.21 -1.50 1.05
CA LEU A 44 -4.13 -1.64 2.03
C LEU A 44 -4.68 -1.62 3.46
N LEU A 45 -5.53 -0.65 3.79
CA LEU A 45 -6.12 -0.53 5.12
C LEU A 45 -7.00 -1.74 5.46
N SER A 46 -7.78 -2.25 4.50
CA SER A 46 -8.56 -3.47 4.68
C SER A 46 -7.66 -4.69 4.96
N SER A 47 -6.55 -4.81 4.23
CA SER A 47 -5.57 -5.89 4.41
C SER A 47 -4.88 -5.80 5.77
N LEU A 48 -4.44 -4.60 6.17
CA LEU A 48 -3.84 -4.35 7.48
C LEU A 48 -4.81 -4.66 8.62
N THR A 49 -6.06 -4.21 8.49
CA THR A 49 -7.11 -4.47 9.49
C THR A 49 -7.36 -5.96 9.64
N THR A 50 -7.49 -6.68 8.54
CA THR A 50 -7.70 -8.13 8.55
C THR A 50 -6.52 -8.87 9.17
N MET A 51 -5.29 -8.50 8.81
CA MET A 51 -4.07 -9.08 9.36
C MET A 51 -3.94 -8.83 10.87
N ALA A 52 -4.23 -7.60 11.29
CA ALA A 52 -4.05 -7.19 12.68
C ALA A 52 -5.12 -7.77 13.61
N LEU A 53 -6.36 -7.71 13.21
CA LEU A 53 -7.47 -8.11 14.09
C LEU A 53 -7.80 -9.59 14.01
N GLN A 54 -7.65 -10.23 12.85
CA GLN A 54 -8.03 -11.63 12.58
C GLN A 54 -9.33 -12.03 13.30
N PRO A 55 -10.42 -11.25 13.15
CA PRO A 55 -11.60 -11.42 13.95
C PRO A 55 -12.33 -12.71 13.60
N THR A 56 -12.82 -13.42 14.60
CA THR A 56 -13.85 -14.43 14.42
C THR A 56 -15.16 -13.77 13.96
N VAL A 57 -16.07 -14.55 13.40
CA VAL A 57 -17.39 -14.03 12.97
C VAL A 57 -18.16 -13.39 14.14
N SER A 58 -17.99 -13.92 15.35
CA SER A 58 -18.63 -13.37 16.56
C SER A 58 -18.01 -12.01 16.94
N GLU A 59 -16.67 -11.94 16.96
CA GLU A 59 -15.96 -10.68 17.25
C GLU A 59 -16.26 -9.60 16.22
N LEU A 60 -16.31 -9.97 14.93
CA LEU A 60 -16.65 -9.03 13.88
C LEU A 60 -18.06 -8.43 14.07
N LYS A 61 -19.03 -9.27 14.43
CA LYS A 61 -20.40 -8.81 14.74
C LYS A 61 -20.42 -7.87 15.96
N ASP A 62 -19.58 -8.16 16.96
CA ASP A 62 -19.47 -7.32 18.14
C ASP A 62 -18.83 -5.96 17.81
N TYR A 63 -17.73 -5.96 17.06
CA TYR A 63 -17.08 -4.73 16.61
C TYR A 63 -18.00 -3.85 15.76
N LEU A 64 -18.82 -4.47 14.88
CA LEU A 64 -19.78 -3.71 14.06
C LEU A 64 -20.94 -3.13 14.90
N LYS A 65 -21.27 -3.74 16.01
CA LYS A 65 -22.39 -3.31 16.88
C LYS A 65 -21.95 -2.33 17.96
N ASN A 66 -20.82 -2.59 18.60
CA ASN A 66 -20.36 -1.92 19.80
C ASN A 66 -19.10 -1.05 19.58
N GLY A 67 -18.51 -1.12 18.38
CA GLY A 67 -17.22 -0.51 18.09
C GLY A 67 -16.04 -1.33 18.60
N LEU A 68 -14.84 -0.94 18.21
CA LEU A 68 -13.58 -1.49 18.69
C LEU A 68 -12.93 -0.51 19.66
N SER A 69 -12.65 -0.93 20.88
CA SER A 69 -11.96 -0.06 21.84
C SER A 69 -10.46 0.06 21.55
N PRO A 70 -9.81 1.17 21.94
CA PRO A 70 -8.35 1.32 21.80
C PRO A 70 -7.54 0.23 22.50
N ASP A 71 -8.01 -0.26 23.64
CA ASP A 71 -7.32 -1.33 24.41
C ASP A 71 -7.46 -2.69 23.71
N GLN A 72 -8.62 -2.98 23.12
CA GLN A 72 -8.82 -4.19 22.30
C GLN A 72 -7.93 -4.17 21.07
N TYR A 73 -7.81 -3.01 20.41
CA TYR A 73 -6.91 -2.85 19.28
C TYR A 73 -5.46 -3.12 19.68
N ASP A 74 -4.97 -2.49 20.73
CA ASP A 74 -3.59 -2.67 21.21
C ASP A 74 -3.30 -4.12 21.62
N ALA A 75 -4.22 -4.77 22.31
CA ALA A 75 -4.09 -6.18 22.68
C ALA A 75 -3.99 -7.13 21.46
N LYS A 76 -4.73 -6.84 20.37
CA LYS A 76 -4.65 -7.62 19.13
C LYS A 76 -3.32 -7.41 18.38
N LEU A 77 -2.63 -6.29 18.60
CA LEU A 77 -1.36 -5.98 17.95
C LEU A 77 -0.13 -6.48 18.71
N GLU A 78 -0.30 -7.12 19.85
CA GLU A 78 0.84 -7.61 20.62
C GLU A 78 1.67 -8.60 19.78
N GLY A 79 2.94 -8.27 19.57
CA GLY A 79 3.87 -9.08 18.75
C GLY A 79 3.70 -8.96 17.24
N ILE A 80 2.79 -8.11 16.74
CA ILE A 80 2.62 -7.87 15.31
C ILE A 80 3.32 -6.57 14.92
N GLU A 81 4.20 -6.67 13.93
CA GLU A 81 4.85 -5.50 13.32
C GLU A 81 4.58 -5.47 11.81
N ALA A 82 4.28 -4.28 11.32
CA ALA A 82 4.07 -4.03 9.90
C ALA A 82 4.92 -2.83 9.47
N ASP A 83 6.22 -3.00 9.46
CA ASP A 83 7.13 -2.01 8.90
C ASP A 83 7.30 -2.26 7.40
N TRP A 84 7.22 -1.21 6.60
CA TRP A 84 7.27 -1.30 5.15
C TRP A 84 8.67 -1.11 4.56
N PHE A 85 9.56 -0.46 5.30
CA PHE A 85 10.83 0.00 4.74
C PHE A 85 12.06 -0.75 5.24
N GLU A 86 11.89 -1.72 6.13
CA GLU A 86 13.00 -2.54 6.61
C GLU A 86 13.07 -3.90 5.88
N ALA A 87 14.24 -4.50 5.85
CA ALA A 87 14.43 -5.81 5.25
C ALA A 87 13.62 -6.87 6.02
N ASP A 88 12.96 -7.78 5.32
CA ASP A 88 12.07 -8.81 5.86
C ASP A 88 10.72 -8.31 6.38
N CYS A 89 10.28 -7.16 5.91
CA CYS A 89 9.08 -6.48 6.37
C CYS A 89 7.81 -6.84 5.62
N PHE A 90 6.72 -6.23 6.06
CA PHE A 90 5.38 -6.42 5.50
C PHE A 90 5.39 -6.31 3.96
N MET A 91 4.88 -7.35 3.28
CA MET A 91 4.81 -7.48 1.83
C MET A 91 6.16 -7.42 1.07
N GLN A 92 7.28 -7.63 1.75
CA GLN A 92 8.59 -7.67 1.10
C GLN A 92 9.23 -9.04 1.22
N SER A 93 10.05 -9.38 0.25
CA SER A 93 10.89 -10.58 0.27
C SER A 93 12.34 -10.21 0.01
N LYS A 94 13.26 -10.96 0.60
CA LYS A 94 14.69 -10.75 0.35
C LYS A 94 15.00 -10.92 -1.13
N PRO A 95 15.69 -9.96 -1.75
CA PRO A 95 16.16 -10.15 -3.12
C PRO A 95 17.12 -11.32 -3.19
N PRO A 96 17.18 -12.07 -4.32
CA PRO A 96 18.22 -13.05 -4.56
C PRO A 96 19.60 -12.41 -4.41
N LYS A 97 20.57 -13.18 -3.86
CA LYS A 97 21.91 -12.66 -3.51
C LYS A 97 22.66 -12.00 -4.67
N ASP A 98 22.41 -12.43 -5.90
CA ASP A 98 23.10 -11.96 -7.11
C ASP A 98 22.19 -11.15 -8.04
N ALA A 99 21.03 -10.68 -7.53
CA ALA A 99 20.10 -9.92 -8.34
C ALA A 99 20.64 -8.52 -8.64
N LYS A 100 20.82 -8.23 -9.92
CA LYS A 100 21.09 -6.86 -10.41
C LYS A 100 19.74 -6.26 -10.79
N TRP A 101 19.33 -5.23 -10.07
CA TRP A 101 18.10 -4.53 -10.32
C TRP A 101 18.37 -3.34 -11.24
N PRO A 102 17.76 -3.27 -12.43
CA PRO A 102 17.82 -2.06 -13.24
C PRO A 102 17.08 -0.92 -12.54
N ASP A 103 17.57 0.29 -12.72
CA ASP A 103 16.84 1.47 -12.30
C ASP A 103 15.51 1.56 -13.04
N ALA A 104 14.44 1.74 -12.30
CA ALA A 104 13.10 1.93 -12.84
C ALA A 104 12.62 3.34 -12.55
N PRO A 105 11.99 4.02 -13.53
CA PRO A 105 11.43 5.33 -13.28
C PRO A 105 10.29 5.25 -12.28
N ILE A 106 10.19 6.26 -11.44
CA ILE A 106 9.18 6.35 -10.38
C ILE A 106 7.74 6.33 -10.91
N THR A 107 7.57 6.73 -12.16
CA THR A 107 6.29 6.72 -12.88
C THR A 107 5.70 5.33 -13.08
N LYS A 108 6.51 4.28 -12.97
CA LYS A 108 6.01 2.88 -12.99
C LYS A 108 5.13 2.51 -11.80
N LEU A 109 5.12 3.33 -10.77
CA LEU A 109 4.21 3.16 -9.63
C LEU A 109 2.76 3.59 -9.92
N LEU A 110 2.53 4.27 -11.05
CA LEU A 110 1.20 4.70 -11.49
C LEU A 110 0.80 3.91 -12.73
N SER A 111 -0.38 3.31 -12.74
CA SER A 111 -0.88 2.62 -13.91
C SER A 111 -1.20 3.60 -15.06
N GLY A 112 -0.98 3.17 -16.26
CA GLY A 112 -1.27 3.99 -17.45
C GLY A 112 -0.29 5.13 -17.72
N ILE A 113 0.74 5.30 -16.88
CA ILE A 113 1.82 6.25 -17.08
C ILE A 113 3.11 5.45 -17.33
N GLU A 114 3.07 4.57 -18.28
CA GLU A 114 4.22 3.74 -18.60
C GLU A 114 5.24 4.55 -19.39
N CYS A 115 6.33 4.93 -18.73
CA CYS A 115 7.58 5.25 -19.41
C CYS A 115 8.25 3.93 -19.80
N GLY A 116 7.81 3.36 -20.91
CA GLY A 116 8.49 2.19 -21.45
C GLY A 116 9.84 2.58 -22.03
N THR A 117 10.76 1.62 -22.05
CA THR A 117 12.00 1.70 -22.84
C THR A 117 11.72 1.64 -24.36
N SER A 118 10.48 1.46 -24.74
CA SER A 118 10.04 1.47 -26.15
C SER A 118 9.79 2.90 -26.60
N PRO A 119 10.31 3.32 -27.76
CA PRO A 119 10.04 4.65 -28.32
C PRO A 119 8.56 4.91 -28.59
N ASN A 120 7.71 3.90 -28.48
CA ASN A 120 6.25 3.99 -28.67
C ASN A 120 5.46 4.09 -27.35
N ALA A 121 6.13 4.00 -26.22
CA ALA A 121 5.48 4.12 -24.91
C ALA A 121 5.43 5.59 -24.46
N ILE A 122 4.74 6.40 -25.24
CA ILE A 122 4.53 7.82 -24.92
C ILE A 122 3.18 7.94 -24.24
N GLY A 123 3.16 8.40 -23.01
CA GLY A 123 1.93 8.78 -22.33
C GLY A 123 1.21 9.87 -23.16
N LEU A 124 -0.04 9.63 -23.56
CA LEU A 124 -0.78 10.51 -24.46
C LEU A 124 -1.00 11.93 -23.88
N PHE A 125 -0.93 12.07 -22.55
CA PHE A 125 -1.35 13.29 -21.85
C PHE A 125 -0.32 13.89 -20.87
N SER A 126 0.83 13.26 -20.66
CA SER A 126 1.79 13.77 -19.71
C SER A 126 3.23 13.35 -19.99
N ASP A 127 4.12 14.33 -19.98
CA ASP A 127 5.56 14.13 -19.97
C ASP A 127 6.02 13.81 -18.54
N MET A 128 5.79 12.55 -18.12
CA MET A 128 6.08 12.10 -16.76
C MET A 128 7.54 11.65 -16.56
N GLU A 129 8.37 11.65 -17.59
CA GLU A 129 9.81 11.37 -17.46
C GLU A 129 10.51 12.35 -16.50
N LYS A 130 9.89 13.49 -16.24
CA LYS A 130 10.39 14.51 -15.33
C LYS A 130 10.04 14.29 -13.87
N ALA A 131 9.12 13.37 -13.55
CA ALA A 131 8.79 13.07 -12.16
C ALA A 131 9.92 12.26 -11.51
N LYS A 132 10.64 12.89 -10.59
CA LYS A 132 11.79 12.30 -9.88
C LYS A 132 11.53 12.05 -8.40
N VAL A 133 10.40 12.52 -7.89
CA VAL A 133 10.06 12.45 -6.47
C VAL A 133 8.59 12.05 -6.30
N ILE A 134 8.30 11.34 -5.24
CA ILE A 134 6.94 10.99 -4.81
C ILE A 134 6.64 11.71 -3.51
N CYS A 135 5.41 12.16 -3.37
CA CYS A 135 4.88 12.65 -2.11
C CYS A 135 4.96 11.54 -1.04
N PRO A 136 5.53 11.80 0.15
CA PRO A 136 5.61 10.81 1.23
C PRO A 136 4.25 10.21 1.61
N ASP A 137 3.18 10.97 1.44
CA ASP A 137 1.83 10.53 1.80
C ASP A 137 1.24 9.52 0.81
N CYS A 138 1.70 9.58 -0.44
CA CYS A 138 1.22 8.70 -1.50
C CYS A 138 1.99 7.38 -1.61
N ILE A 139 3.20 7.30 -1.05
CA ILE A 139 4.12 6.19 -1.30
C ILE A 139 3.55 4.83 -0.87
N HIS A 140 2.76 4.79 0.20
CA HIS A 140 2.18 3.55 0.71
C HIS A 140 1.12 3.00 -0.23
N GLY A 141 0.21 3.87 -0.68
CA GLY A 141 -0.80 3.50 -1.68
C GLY A 141 -0.17 3.09 -3.00
N LEU A 142 0.86 3.82 -3.45
CA LEU A 142 1.58 3.51 -4.69
C LEU A 142 2.31 2.17 -4.62
N ASN A 143 3.01 1.87 -3.54
CA ASN A 143 3.66 0.58 -3.35
C ASN A 143 2.65 -0.56 -3.32
N TYR A 144 1.55 -0.39 -2.59
CA TYR A 144 0.49 -1.40 -2.57
C TYR A 144 -0.13 -1.59 -3.95
N ASN A 145 -0.39 -0.49 -4.66
CA ASN A 145 -0.92 -0.51 -6.01
C ASN A 145 -0.02 -1.29 -6.98
N LEU A 146 1.28 -1.03 -6.94
CA LEU A 146 2.26 -1.75 -7.74
C LEU A 146 2.21 -3.26 -7.48
N HIS A 147 2.11 -3.67 -6.21
CA HIS A 147 2.10 -5.08 -5.85
C HIS A 147 0.79 -5.78 -6.18
N MET A 148 -0.34 -5.11 -6.04
CA MET A 148 -1.65 -5.75 -6.07
C MET A 148 -2.47 -5.46 -7.32
N ASN A 149 -2.34 -4.28 -7.92
CA ASN A 149 -3.25 -3.82 -8.96
C ASN A 149 -2.57 -3.63 -10.32
N ILE A 150 -1.32 -3.18 -10.34
CA ILE A 150 -0.63 -2.96 -11.61
C ILE A 150 -0.22 -4.32 -12.19
N LYS A 151 -0.43 -4.49 -13.49
CA LYS A 151 0.04 -5.65 -14.23
C LYS A 151 1.53 -5.82 -14.01
N GLY A 152 1.93 -6.99 -13.50
CA GLY A 152 3.33 -7.26 -13.23
C GLY A 152 4.17 -7.12 -14.50
N GLU A 153 5.08 -6.18 -14.50
CA GLU A 153 6.20 -6.15 -15.42
C GLU A 153 7.39 -6.85 -14.78
N CYS A 154 8.24 -7.44 -15.61
CA CYS A 154 9.47 -8.04 -15.13
C CYS A 154 10.43 -6.95 -14.67
N PHE A 155 10.63 -6.84 -13.38
CA PHE A 155 11.63 -5.97 -12.78
C PHE A 155 12.83 -6.84 -12.38
N GLY A 156 13.84 -6.90 -13.21
CA GLY A 156 15.08 -7.57 -12.87
C GLY A 156 15.46 -8.74 -13.78
N PRO A 157 16.67 -9.27 -13.61
CA PRO A 157 17.28 -10.25 -14.52
C PRO A 157 16.58 -11.62 -14.49
N THR A 158 15.81 -11.89 -13.45
CA THR A 158 15.09 -13.17 -13.28
C THR A 158 13.63 -13.09 -13.69
N GLY A 159 13.17 -11.96 -14.19
CA GLY A 159 11.75 -11.75 -14.47
C GLY A 159 10.90 -11.74 -13.20
N ALA A 160 11.48 -11.37 -12.05
CA ALA A 160 10.75 -11.25 -10.81
C ALA A 160 9.63 -10.23 -11.00
N THR A 161 8.42 -10.71 -10.90
CA THR A 161 7.20 -9.91 -11.01
C THR A 161 6.66 -9.68 -9.60
N GLY A 162 5.84 -8.66 -9.43
CA GLY A 162 5.12 -8.47 -8.17
C GLY A 162 4.28 -9.70 -7.78
N ILE A 163 3.59 -9.64 -6.66
CA ILE A 163 2.82 -10.76 -6.08
C ILE A 163 1.85 -11.40 -7.10
N ARG A 164 1.37 -10.64 -8.06
CA ARG A 164 0.44 -11.14 -9.09
C ARG A 164 1.10 -11.88 -10.24
N GLY A 165 2.40 -11.82 -10.38
CA GLY A 165 3.10 -12.44 -11.52
C GLY A 165 2.73 -11.82 -12.87
N GLY A 166 3.53 -12.07 -13.89
CA GLY A 166 3.40 -11.46 -15.23
C GLY A 166 2.26 -11.99 -16.10
N GLY A 167 1.27 -12.61 -15.55
CA GLY A 167 0.21 -13.21 -16.37
C GLY A 167 -1.11 -13.39 -15.65
N ALA A 168 -1.20 -12.86 -14.47
CA ALA A 168 -2.40 -13.07 -13.67
C ALA A 168 -3.50 -12.11 -14.07
N ILE A 169 -4.53 -12.64 -14.41
CA ILE A 169 -5.98 -12.43 -14.48
C ILE A 169 -6.48 -12.29 -15.86
#